data_e8dcc10d599f139b39e11645e6574f48
#
_entry.id   e8dcc10d599f139b39e11645e6574f48
#
_cell.length_a   1.000
_cell.length_b   1.000
_cell.length_c   1.000
_cell.angle_alpha   90.00
_cell.angle_beta   90.00
_cell.angle_gamma   90.00
#
_symmetry.space_group_name_H-M   'P 1'
#
loop_
_entity.id
_entity.type
_entity.pdbx_description
1 polymer ?
#
loop_
_entity_poly.entity_id
_entity_poly.type
_entity_poly.pdbx_seq_one_letter_code
_entity_poly.pdbx_strand_id
1 'polypeptide(L)'
;AKKMANIGGFVSGGDLLERRKEVQKLSSKVQSIDDLLGGGFETQALVEVYGAFGSGKTQIGHQLAVNCTLPTEEGGFDGDVFYIDTEDTFRPERITQMARGLGLDPDQVLARIHVARAYNSAHQMLLVDEIKRMSKGLNVKMIIVDSLTSHFRAEFIGRGMLANRQQKLNKHLKELKQLADINNALVLVTNQVHSKPDAMWGDPTKPIGGHVLAHASTFR
;
A
#
# COMPACT_ATOMS: atom_id res chain seq x y z
N ALA A 1 -7.87 15.60 -17.54
CA ALA A 1 -9.25 16.08 -17.28
C ALA A 1 -10.32 15.08 -17.72
N LYS A 2 -10.15 14.32 -18.83
CA LYS A 2 -11.16 13.32 -19.29
C LYS A 2 -11.24 12.06 -18.42
N LYS A 3 -10.17 11.61 -17.77
CA LYS A 3 -10.17 10.41 -16.89
C LYS A 3 -10.93 10.61 -15.57
N MET A 4 -11.03 11.82 -15.05
CA MET A 4 -11.77 12.11 -13.81
C MET A 4 -13.30 12.22 -14.00
N ALA A 5 -13.80 12.43 -15.21
CA ALA A 5 -15.22 12.67 -15.48
C ALA A 5 -16.13 11.43 -15.35
N ASN A 6 -15.55 10.22 -15.19
CA ASN A 6 -16.31 8.96 -15.15
C ASN A 6 -16.29 8.23 -13.79
N ILE A 7 -15.89 8.89 -12.72
CA ILE A 7 -15.90 8.30 -11.37
C ILE A 7 -17.28 8.58 -10.74
N GLY A 8 -18.31 7.86 -11.16
CA GLY A 8 -19.64 7.99 -10.54
C GLY A 8 -20.83 7.65 -11.45
N GLY A 9 -20.59 7.30 -12.71
CA GLY A 9 -21.63 6.86 -13.66
C GLY A 9 -21.62 5.33 -13.88
N PHE A 10 -22.71 4.81 -14.42
CA PHE A 10 -22.74 3.44 -14.94
C PHE A 10 -21.81 3.33 -16.15
N VAL A 11 -21.00 2.26 -16.18
CA VAL A 11 -20.17 1.88 -17.33
C VAL A 11 -20.58 0.48 -17.78
N SER A 12 -20.41 0.16 -19.07
CA SER A 12 -20.67 -1.20 -19.55
C SER A 12 -19.63 -2.19 -18.99
N GLY A 13 -19.99 -3.48 -18.92
CA GLY A 13 -19.02 -4.53 -18.57
C GLY A 13 -17.87 -4.61 -19.57
N GLY A 14 -18.11 -4.27 -20.86
CA GLY A 14 -17.08 -4.16 -21.88
C GLY A 14 -16.09 -3.03 -21.60
N ASP A 15 -16.57 -1.84 -21.25
CA ASP A 15 -15.70 -0.71 -20.85
C ASP A 15 -14.88 -1.03 -19.60
N LEU A 16 -15.47 -1.78 -18.65
CA LEU A 16 -14.76 -2.22 -17.47
C LEU A 16 -13.65 -3.20 -17.83
N LEU A 17 -13.90 -4.13 -18.74
CA LEU A 17 -12.87 -5.06 -19.22
C LEU A 17 -11.72 -4.34 -19.91
N GLU A 18 -12.01 -3.33 -20.74
CA GLU A 18 -10.96 -2.53 -21.38
C GLU A 18 -10.12 -1.76 -20.34
N ARG A 19 -10.75 -1.20 -19.30
CA ARG A 19 -10.02 -0.58 -18.17
C ARG A 19 -9.12 -1.57 -17.44
N ARG A 20 -9.54 -2.83 -17.29
CA ARG A 20 -8.72 -3.87 -16.63
C ARG A 20 -7.46 -4.21 -17.44
N LYS A 21 -7.41 -3.95 -18.74
CA LYS A 21 -6.20 -4.08 -19.56
C LYS A 21 -5.11 -3.03 -19.21
N GLU A 22 -5.48 -1.93 -18.54
CA GLU A 22 -4.53 -0.91 -18.06
C GLU A 22 -3.79 -1.36 -16.78
N VAL A 23 -4.21 -2.45 -16.14
CA VAL A 23 -3.57 -2.98 -14.92
C VAL A 23 -2.17 -3.44 -15.25
N GLN A 24 -1.21 -2.89 -14.50
CA GLN A 24 0.20 -3.23 -14.58
C GLN A 24 0.59 -4.11 -13.39
N LYS A 25 1.68 -4.85 -13.50
CA LYS A 25 2.22 -5.69 -12.42
C LYS A 25 3.62 -5.28 -12.08
N LEU A 26 3.86 -4.99 -10.79
CA LEU A 26 5.17 -4.68 -10.23
C LEU A 26 5.85 -5.97 -9.81
N SER A 27 6.99 -6.28 -10.38
CA SER A 27 7.81 -7.41 -9.95
C SER A 27 8.43 -7.14 -8.58
N SER A 28 8.36 -8.12 -7.70
CA SER A 28 9.10 -8.11 -6.43
C SER A 28 10.61 -8.39 -6.62
N LYS A 29 11.00 -8.86 -7.81
CA LYS A 29 12.32 -9.44 -8.11
C LYS A 29 12.61 -10.74 -7.34
N VAL A 30 11.56 -11.35 -6.78
CA VAL A 30 11.58 -12.67 -6.16
C VAL A 30 10.57 -13.56 -6.87
N GLN A 31 11.05 -14.51 -7.67
CA GLN A 31 10.22 -15.32 -8.57
C GLN A 31 9.06 -16.01 -7.84
N SER A 32 9.30 -16.59 -6.65
CA SER A 32 8.26 -17.28 -5.90
C SER A 32 7.13 -16.37 -5.41
N ILE A 33 7.42 -15.09 -5.14
CA ILE A 33 6.41 -14.09 -4.77
C ILE A 33 5.63 -13.68 -6.02
N ASP A 34 6.34 -13.41 -7.11
CA ASP A 34 5.71 -13.01 -8.36
C ASP A 34 4.81 -14.12 -8.92
N ASP A 35 5.23 -15.38 -8.86
CA ASP A 35 4.42 -16.53 -9.26
C ASP A 35 3.15 -16.68 -8.39
N LEU A 36 3.28 -16.52 -7.06
CA LEU A 36 2.15 -16.55 -6.13
C LEU A 36 1.10 -15.50 -6.46
N LEU A 37 1.54 -14.31 -6.92
CA LEU A 37 0.69 -13.18 -7.29
C LEU A 37 0.29 -13.20 -8.79
N GLY A 38 0.62 -14.25 -9.53
CA GLY A 38 0.32 -14.36 -10.94
C GLY A 38 1.08 -13.38 -11.82
N GLY A 39 2.33 -13.05 -11.44
CA GLY A 39 3.26 -12.20 -12.19
C GLY A 39 3.62 -10.88 -11.52
N GLY A 40 3.25 -10.69 -10.25
CA GLY A 40 3.62 -9.51 -9.45
C GLY A 40 2.45 -8.75 -8.85
N PHE A 41 2.74 -7.63 -8.21
CA PHE A 41 1.76 -6.80 -7.50
C PHE A 41 0.97 -5.92 -8.47
N GLU A 42 -0.34 -6.07 -8.49
CA GLU A 42 -1.21 -5.34 -9.43
C GLU A 42 -1.44 -3.88 -9.05
N THR A 43 -1.48 -2.99 -10.03
CA THR A 43 -2.07 -1.65 -9.88
C THR A 43 -3.58 -1.75 -9.71
N GLN A 44 -4.25 -0.66 -9.28
CA GLN A 44 -5.68 -0.62 -8.95
C GLN A 44 -6.06 -1.63 -7.85
N ALA A 45 -5.07 -2.05 -7.06
CA ALA A 45 -5.23 -3.02 -5.99
C ALA A 45 -4.74 -2.45 -4.65
N LEU A 46 -5.36 -2.93 -3.56
CA LEU A 46 -4.86 -2.78 -2.21
C LEU A 46 -4.34 -4.13 -1.74
N VAL A 47 -3.04 -4.18 -1.48
CA VAL A 47 -2.34 -5.38 -1.02
C VAL A 47 -1.97 -5.22 0.45
N GLU A 48 -2.35 -6.18 1.28
CA GLU A 48 -1.97 -6.26 2.68
C GLU A 48 -0.83 -7.28 2.85
N VAL A 49 0.29 -6.82 3.43
CA VAL A 49 1.36 -7.67 3.91
C VAL A 49 1.32 -7.69 5.44
N TYR A 50 1.01 -8.82 6.04
CA TYR A 50 0.91 -8.95 7.49
C TYR A 50 1.84 -10.04 8.03
N GLY A 51 2.23 -9.91 9.28
CA GLY A 51 3.10 -10.87 9.95
C GLY A 51 3.58 -10.38 11.31
N ALA A 52 4.31 -11.23 12.01
CA ALA A 52 4.92 -10.92 13.30
C ALA A 52 5.94 -9.78 13.19
N PHE A 53 6.33 -9.21 14.33
CA PHE A 53 7.43 -8.24 14.38
C PHE A 53 8.70 -8.88 13.79
N GLY A 54 9.47 -8.12 13.03
CA GLY A 54 10.72 -8.60 12.44
C GLY A 54 10.56 -9.53 11.22
N SER A 55 9.33 -9.80 10.72
CA SER A 55 9.10 -10.70 9.57
C SER A 55 9.42 -10.10 8.19
N GLY A 56 9.97 -8.88 8.12
CA GLY A 56 10.41 -8.27 6.86
C GLY A 56 9.37 -7.42 6.13
N LYS A 57 8.19 -7.15 6.71
CA LYS A 57 7.12 -6.35 6.07
C LYS A 57 7.60 -4.99 5.54
N THR A 58 8.28 -4.22 6.38
CA THR A 58 8.91 -2.94 6.01
C THR A 58 9.95 -3.12 4.90
N GLN A 59 10.73 -4.21 4.93
CA GLN A 59 11.73 -4.50 3.89
C GLN A 59 11.08 -4.76 2.53
N ILE A 60 9.94 -5.47 2.50
CA ILE A 60 9.13 -5.64 1.27
C ILE A 60 8.66 -4.27 0.78
N GLY A 61 8.15 -3.41 1.67
CA GLY A 61 7.74 -2.05 1.32
C GLY A 61 8.86 -1.23 0.69
N HIS A 62 10.05 -1.24 1.30
CA HIS A 62 11.24 -0.55 0.78
C HIS A 62 11.67 -1.11 -0.58
N GLN A 63 11.73 -2.44 -0.73
CA GLN A 63 12.12 -3.05 -2.00
C GLN A 63 11.14 -2.71 -3.13
N LEU A 64 9.82 -2.80 -2.87
CA LEU A 64 8.82 -2.45 -3.86
C LEU A 64 8.81 -0.96 -4.19
N ALA A 65 9.14 -0.08 -3.22
CA ALA A 65 9.32 1.35 -3.48
C ALA A 65 10.45 1.59 -4.48
N VAL A 66 11.59 0.91 -4.32
CA VAL A 66 12.71 0.98 -5.28
C VAL A 66 12.29 0.40 -6.63
N ASN A 67 11.68 -0.79 -6.64
CA ASN A 67 11.27 -1.46 -7.88
C ASN A 67 10.25 -0.63 -8.67
N CYS A 68 9.38 0.14 -7.99
CA CYS A 68 8.39 1.02 -8.62
C CYS A 68 9.04 2.09 -9.52
N THR A 69 10.25 2.54 -9.18
CA THR A 69 10.99 3.55 -9.97
C THR A 69 11.65 2.99 -11.21
N LEU A 70 11.79 1.65 -11.33
CA LEU A 70 12.33 1.01 -12.52
C LEU A 70 11.46 1.25 -13.75
N PRO A 71 12.05 1.23 -14.96
CA PRO A 71 11.29 1.19 -16.21
C PRO A 71 10.31 0.01 -16.25
N THR A 72 9.23 0.17 -17.03
CA THR A 72 8.21 -0.88 -17.17
C THR A 72 8.75 -2.15 -17.81
N GLU A 73 9.70 -2.04 -18.72
CA GLU A 73 10.40 -3.13 -19.39
C GLU A 73 11.22 -3.98 -18.41
N GLU A 74 11.62 -3.37 -17.29
CA GLU A 74 12.34 -4.03 -16.20
C GLU A 74 11.42 -4.52 -15.08
N GLY A 75 10.10 -4.52 -15.30
CA GLY A 75 9.10 -4.95 -14.32
C GLY A 75 8.80 -3.90 -13.25
N GLY A 76 9.15 -2.63 -13.48
CA GLY A 76 8.79 -1.48 -12.68
C GLY A 76 7.50 -0.80 -13.17
N PHE A 77 7.24 0.37 -12.65
CA PHE A 77 6.13 1.23 -13.09
C PHE A 77 6.59 2.57 -13.67
N ASP A 78 7.88 2.84 -13.66
CA ASP A 78 8.44 4.17 -13.95
C ASP A 78 7.68 5.27 -13.20
N GLY A 79 7.39 5.06 -11.91
CA GLY A 79 6.47 5.85 -11.13
C GLY A 79 7.03 6.47 -9.86
N ASP A 80 6.32 7.47 -9.34
CA ASP A 80 6.57 8.06 -8.03
C ASP A 80 5.89 7.25 -6.94
N VAL A 81 6.51 7.22 -5.76
CA VAL A 81 6.06 6.49 -4.58
C VAL A 81 5.74 7.47 -3.46
N PHE A 82 4.59 7.32 -2.82
CA PHE A 82 4.27 7.97 -1.55
C PHE A 82 4.36 6.98 -0.41
N TYR A 83 5.15 7.29 0.60
CA TYR A 83 5.38 6.44 1.75
C TYR A 83 4.90 7.13 3.03
N ILE A 84 3.81 6.63 3.61
CA ILE A 84 3.29 7.08 4.91
C ILE A 84 3.91 6.19 5.98
N ASP A 85 4.83 6.74 6.77
CA ASP A 85 5.51 6.07 7.87
C ASP A 85 4.81 6.39 9.19
N THR A 86 4.28 5.38 9.87
CA THR A 86 3.57 5.53 11.15
C THR A 86 4.40 5.07 12.36
N GLU A 87 5.51 4.37 12.13
CA GLU A 87 6.32 3.74 13.16
C GLU A 87 7.77 4.27 13.21
N ASP A 88 8.10 5.30 12.40
CA ASP A 88 9.45 5.84 12.27
C ASP A 88 10.49 4.80 11.83
N THR A 89 10.10 4.01 10.84
CA THR A 89 10.88 2.86 10.36
C THR A 89 11.48 3.04 8.98
N PHE A 90 11.12 4.11 8.26
CA PHE A 90 11.72 4.42 6.97
C PHE A 90 13.20 4.74 7.12
N ARG A 91 14.03 4.12 6.29
CA ARG A 91 15.49 4.29 6.31
C ARG A 91 16.00 4.57 4.89
N PRO A 92 16.35 5.83 4.58
CA PRO A 92 16.93 6.21 3.28
C PRO A 92 18.19 5.41 2.91
N GLU A 93 19.00 5.06 3.92
CA GLU A 93 20.20 4.25 3.73
C GLU A 93 19.87 2.85 3.20
N ARG A 94 18.71 2.31 3.62
CA ARG A 94 18.25 1.01 3.12
C ARG A 94 17.76 1.11 1.68
N ILE A 95 17.07 2.17 1.31
CA ILE A 95 16.69 2.47 -0.08
C ILE A 95 17.94 2.57 -0.95
N THR A 96 18.96 3.33 -0.50
CA THR A 96 20.27 3.47 -1.16
C THR A 96 20.93 2.11 -1.40
N GLN A 97 20.92 1.24 -0.40
CA GLN A 97 21.48 -0.12 -0.50
C GLN A 97 20.75 -0.96 -1.56
N MET A 98 19.41 -0.94 -1.54
CA MET A 98 18.57 -1.68 -2.49
C MET A 98 18.73 -1.16 -3.92
N ALA A 99 18.77 0.17 -4.10
CA ALA A 99 19.00 0.80 -5.40
C ALA A 99 20.35 0.38 -6.00
N ARG A 100 21.44 0.46 -5.22
CA ARG A 100 22.77 0.00 -5.65
C ARG A 100 22.79 -1.50 -6.01
N GLY A 101 22.04 -2.33 -5.23
CA GLY A 101 21.92 -3.75 -5.51
C GLY A 101 21.27 -4.07 -6.87
N LEU A 102 20.47 -3.14 -7.38
CA LEU A 102 19.86 -3.22 -8.72
C LEU A 102 20.62 -2.43 -9.78
N GLY A 103 21.77 -1.84 -9.44
CA GLY A 103 22.57 -1.03 -10.37
C GLY A 103 21.97 0.36 -10.67
N LEU A 104 21.03 0.82 -9.82
CA LEU A 104 20.39 2.12 -9.97
C LEU A 104 21.17 3.23 -9.25
N ASP A 105 21.00 4.47 -9.72
CA ASP A 105 21.47 5.65 -9.02
C ASP A 105 20.56 5.93 -7.81
N PRO A 106 21.07 5.84 -6.56
CA PRO A 106 20.28 6.03 -5.35
C PRO A 106 19.63 7.41 -5.23
N ASP A 107 20.31 8.46 -5.72
CA ASP A 107 19.79 9.83 -5.62
C ASP A 107 18.57 10.01 -6.51
N GLN A 108 18.58 9.44 -7.71
CA GLN A 108 17.43 9.41 -8.62
C GLN A 108 16.26 8.60 -8.03
N VAL A 109 16.54 7.46 -7.41
CA VAL A 109 15.50 6.64 -6.75
C VAL A 109 14.90 7.39 -5.57
N LEU A 110 15.74 7.97 -4.69
CA LEU A 110 15.27 8.72 -3.51
C LEU A 110 14.45 9.95 -3.90
N ALA A 111 14.80 10.64 -4.98
CA ALA A 111 14.05 11.79 -5.46
C ALA A 111 12.60 11.46 -5.89
N ARG A 112 12.32 10.19 -6.17
CA ARG A 112 10.99 9.70 -6.57
C ARG A 112 10.19 9.07 -5.42
N ILE A 113 10.77 8.98 -4.21
CA ILE A 113 10.11 8.41 -3.03
C ILE A 113 9.80 9.54 -2.06
N HIS A 114 8.52 9.94 -2.01
CA HIS A 114 8.01 11.01 -1.16
C HIS A 114 7.58 10.43 0.19
N VAL A 115 8.27 10.77 1.25
CA VAL A 115 8.05 10.20 2.59
C VAL A 115 7.39 11.21 3.51
N ALA A 116 6.34 10.80 4.22
CA ALA A 116 5.73 11.59 5.28
C ALA A 116 5.53 10.74 6.53
N ARG A 117 5.95 11.28 7.69
CA ARG A 117 5.69 10.67 8.99
C ARG A 117 4.30 11.05 9.49
N ALA A 118 3.47 10.05 9.77
CA ALA A 118 2.19 10.25 10.42
C ALA A 118 2.36 10.21 11.95
N TYR A 119 1.81 11.19 12.66
CA TYR A 119 1.92 11.28 14.13
C TYR A 119 0.70 10.70 14.86
N ASN A 120 -0.42 10.59 14.18
CA ASN A 120 -1.68 10.03 14.71
C ASN A 120 -2.59 9.62 13.56
N SER A 121 -3.72 8.96 13.88
CA SER A 121 -4.65 8.47 12.86
C SER A 121 -5.29 9.59 12.03
N ALA A 122 -5.58 10.74 12.63
CA ALA A 122 -6.13 11.88 11.90
C ALA A 122 -5.10 12.45 10.90
N HIS A 123 -3.84 12.59 11.31
CA HIS A 123 -2.75 13.03 10.43
C HIS A 123 -2.51 11.99 9.31
N GLN A 124 -2.52 10.69 9.62
CA GLN A 124 -2.43 9.63 8.61
C GLN A 124 -3.51 9.76 7.53
N MET A 125 -4.75 10.06 7.91
CA MET A 125 -5.84 10.30 6.97
C MET A 125 -5.65 11.59 6.15
N LEU A 126 -5.17 12.68 6.77
CA LEU A 126 -4.87 13.93 6.07
C LEU A 126 -3.78 13.78 5.00
N LEU A 127 -2.77 12.94 5.24
CA LEU A 127 -1.72 12.66 4.27
C LEU A 127 -2.28 12.02 2.98
N VAL A 128 -3.37 11.25 3.05
CA VAL A 128 -4.05 10.72 1.87
C VAL A 128 -4.67 11.83 1.02
N ASP A 129 -5.27 12.85 1.66
CA ASP A 129 -5.77 14.02 0.96
C ASP A 129 -4.63 14.83 0.31
N GLU A 130 -3.47 14.86 0.95
CA GLU A 130 -2.28 15.50 0.40
C GLU A 130 -1.76 14.76 -0.83
N ILE A 131 -1.66 13.44 -0.79
CA ILE A 131 -1.32 12.61 -1.95
C ILE A 131 -2.26 12.92 -3.12
N LYS A 132 -3.57 13.02 -2.86
CA LYS A 132 -4.57 13.36 -3.89
C LYS A 132 -4.33 14.74 -4.55
N ARG A 133 -3.80 15.71 -3.79
CA ARG A 133 -3.42 17.02 -4.34
C ARG A 133 -2.15 16.94 -5.17
N MET A 134 -1.12 16.26 -4.65
CA MET A 134 0.19 16.14 -5.28
C MET A 134 0.16 15.25 -6.54
N SER A 135 -0.71 14.24 -6.59
CA SER A 135 -0.85 13.33 -7.73
C SER A 135 -1.27 14.00 -9.04
N LYS A 136 -1.72 15.26 -8.99
CA LYS A 136 -2.02 16.03 -10.21
C LYS A 136 -0.78 16.43 -11.01
N GLY A 137 0.39 16.49 -10.37
CA GLY A 137 1.66 16.90 -10.99
C GLY A 137 2.72 15.80 -11.03
N LEU A 138 2.44 14.61 -10.47
CA LEU A 138 3.39 13.51 -10.36
C LEU A 138 2.82 12.23 -11.00
N ASN A 139 3.69 11.34 -11.45
CA ASN A 139 3.30 10.01 -11.95
C ASN A 139 3.19 9.02 -10.79
N VAL A 140 2.21 9.21 -9.90
CA VAL A 140 2.02 8.37 -8.72
C VAL A 140 1.63 6.96 -9.14
N LYS A 141 2.46 5.98 -8.82
CA LYS A 141 2.26 4.56 -9.14
C LYS A 141 2.21 3.66 -7.93
N MET A 142 2.68 4.14 -6.77
CA MET A 142 2.63 3.36 -5.54
C MET A 142 2.37 4.23 -4.32
N ILE A 143 1.54 3.74 -3.42
CA ILE A 143 1.28 4.32 -2.10
C ILE A 143 1.53 3.23 -1.06
N ILE A 144 2.39 3.52 -0.09
CA ILE A 144 2.73 2.60 1.00
C ILE A 144 2.26 3.21 2.31
N VAL A 145 1.62 2.41 3.16
CA VAL A 145 1.28 2.79 4.55
C VAL A 145 1.88 1.75 5.49
N ASP A 146 2.93 2.13 6.18
CA ASP A 146 3.67 1.25 7.09
C ASP A 146 3.74 1.82 8.53
N SER A 147 2.90 1.31 9.43
CA SER A 147 1.85 0.31 9.31
C SER A 147 0.45 0.95 9.33
N LEU A 148 -0.50 0.31 8.64
CA LEU A 148 -1.86 0.84 8.49
C LEU A 148 -2.57 1.03 9.83
N THR A 149 -2.44 0.08 10.77
CA THR A 149 -3.30 0.00 11.96
C THR A 149 -2.67 0.54 13.24
N SER A 150 -1.39 0.93 13.24
CA SER A 150 -0.64 1.33 14.43
C SER A 150 -1.35 2.44 15.22
N HIS A 151 -1.57 3.59 14.62
CA HIS A 151 -2.22 4.73 15.27
C HIS A 151 -3.69 4.45 15.64
N PHE A 152 -4.45 3.76 14.77
CA PHE A 152 -5.83 3.40 15.07
C PHE A 152 -5.95 2.50 16.30
N ARG A 153 -4.95 1.65 16.57
CA ARG A 153 -4.91 0.83 17.79
C ARG A 153 -4.54 1.61 19.02
N ALA A 154 -3.59 2.50 18.90
CA ALA A 154 -3.11 3.31 20.02
C ALA A 154 -4.17 4.29 20.52
N GLU A 155 -4.97 4.87 19.60
CA GLU A 155 -5.95 5.90 19.94
C GLU A 155 -7.33 5.34 20.32
N PHE A 156 -7.77 4.25 19.69
CA PHE A 156 -9.11 3.68 19.91
C PHE A 156 -9.02 2.41 20.75
N ILE A 157 -8.83 2.59 22.07
CA ILE A 157 -8.64 1.52 23.03
C ILE A 157 -9.98 1.07 23.62
N GLY A 158 -10.08 -0.25 23.91
CA GLY A 158 -11.23 -0.84 24.55
C GLY A 158 -12.39 -1.19 23.61
N ARG A 159 -13.31 -2.05 24.13
CA ARG A 159 -14.43 -2.59 23.35
C ARG A 159 -15.40 -1.52 22.87
N GLY A 160 -15.64 -0.49 23.68
CA GLY A 160 -16.56 0.61 23.35
C GLY A 160 -16.11 1.47 22.16
N MET A 161 -14.79 1.52 21.88
CA MET A 161 -14.25 2.30 20.77
C MET A 161 -14.07 1.49 19.47
N LEU A 162 -14.38 0.20 19.51
CA LEU A 162 -14.17 -0.70 18.36
C LEU A 162 -14.94 -0.24 17.11
N ALA A 163 -16.20 0.12 17.25
CA ALA A 163 -17.04 0.56 16.13
C ALA A 163 -16.47 1.83 15.47
N ASN A 164 -16.09 2.82 16.27
CA ASN A 164 -15.49 4.07 15.78
C ASN A 164 -14.17 3.81 15.06
N ARG A 165 -13.29 2.98 15.65
CA ARG A 165 -12.05 2.56 15.01
C ARG A 165 -12.28 1.93 13.65
N GLN A 166 -13.22 0.98 13.56
CA GLN A 166 -13.54 0.29 12.30
C GLN A 166 -14.13 1.24 11.26
N GLN A 167 -14.98 2.17 11.67
CA GLN A 167 -15.56 3.17 10.77
C GLN A 167 -14.48 4.07 10.16
N LYS A 168 -13.56 4.60 10.97
CA LYS A 168 -12.46 5.45 10.51
C LYS A 168 -11.50 4.67 9.61
N LEU A 169 -11.15 3.44 9.99
CA LEU A 169 -10.29 2.57 9.20
C LEU A 169 -10.93 2.27 7.83
N ASN A 170 -12.23 1.97 7.81
CA ASN A 170 -12.96 1.72 6.56
C ASN A 170 -12.98 2.95 5.64
N LYS A 171 -13.20 4.14 6.20
CA LYS A 171 -13.10 5.40 5.44
C LYS A 171 -11.71 5.57 4.83
N HIS A 172 -10.66 5.39 5.63
CA HIS A 172 -9.27 5.52 5.19
C HIS A 172 -8.92 4.53 4.06
N LEU A 173 -9.32 3.26 4.20
CA LEU A 173 -9.13 2.23 3.17
C LEU A 173 -9.88 2.57 1.87
N LYS A 174 -11.10 3.10 1.98
CA LYS A 174 -11.87 3.54 0.80
C LYS A 174 -11.17 4.67 0.05
N GLU A 175 -10.62 5.64 0.75
CA GLU A 175 -9.86 6.76 0.16
C GLU A 175 -8.57 6.26 -0.52
N LEU A 176 -7.84 5.34 0.11
CA LEU A 176 -6.66 4.71 -0.49
C LEU A 176 -7.01 3.94 -1.77
N LYS A 177 -8.10 3.15 -1.77
CA LYS A 177 -8.57 2.43 -2.97
C LYS A 177 -8.96 3.38 -4.10
N GLN A 178 -9.62 4.50 -3.79
CA GLN A 178 -9.94 5.51 -4.79
C GLN A 178 -8.67 6.11 -5.42
N LEU A 179 -7.62 6.32 -4.64
CA LEU A 179 -6.33 6.79 -5.17
C LEU A 179 -5.67 5.74 -6.07
N ALA A 180 -5.75 4.45 -5.69
CA ALA A 180 -5.26 3.35 -6.52
C ALA A 180 -5.93 3.35 -7.90
N ASP A 181 -7.26 3.50 -7.94
CA ASP A 181 -8.04 3.49 -9.18
C ASP A 181 -7.75 4.73 -10.03
N ILE A 182 -7.74 5.94 -9.42
CA ILE A 182 -7.56 7.20 -10.14
C ILE A 182 -6.18 7.30 -10.79
N ASN A 183 -5.14 6.84 -10.09
CA ASN A 183 -3.76 6.99 -10.53
C ASN A 183 -3.24 5.73 -11.27
N ASN A 184 -4.05 4.69 -11.42
CA ASN A 184 -3.57 3.36 -11.83
C ASN A 184 -2.34 2.97 -11.01
N ALA A 185 -2.48 2.99 -9.68
CA ALA A 185 -1.41 2.79 -8.72
C ALA A 185 -1.65 1.54 -7.86
N LEU A 186 -0.57 0.99 -7.30
CA LEU A 186 -0.58 -0.03 -6.26
C LEU A 186 -0.67 0.64 -4.89
N VAL A 187 -1.57 0.17 -4.02
CA VAL A 187 -1.55 0.50 -2.59
C VAL A 187 -1.04 -0.71 -1.80
N LEU A 188 0.07 -0.54 -1.10
CA LEU A 188 0.63 -1.53 -0.19
C LEU A 188 0.41 -1.07 1.26
N VAL A 189 -0.18 -1.93 2.07
CA VAL A 189 -0.32 -1.66 3.50
C VAL A 189 0.36 -2.78 4.29
N THR A 190 1.16 -2.41 5.28
CA THR A 190 1.68 -3.40 6.23
C THR A 190 0.79 -3.48 7.46
N ASN A 191 0.74 -4.65 8.07
CA ASN A 191 -0.07 -4.90 9.24
C ASN A 191 0.59 -5.89 10.19
N GLN A 192 0.31 -5.76 11.48
CA GLN A 192 0.77 -6.68 12.51
C GLN A 192 -0.26 -7.78 12.75
N VAL A 193 0.18 -8.85 13.37
CA VAL A 193 -0.69 -9.92 13.87
C VAL A 193 -0.84 -9.83 15.39
N HIS A 194 -1.92 -10.39 15.90
CA HIS A 194 -2.11 -10.63 17.34
C HIS A 194 -2.39 -12.10 17.57
N SER A 195 -1.92 -12.62 18.70
CA SER A 195 -2.23 -13.99 19.12
C SER A 195 -3.63 -14.06 19.70
N LYS A 196 -4.38 -15.11 19.33
CA LYS A 196 -5.59 -15.53 20.01
C LYS A 196 -5.24 -16.74 20.90
N PRO A 197 -5.04 -16.54 22.20
CA PRO A 197 -4.63 -17.64 23.10
C PRO A 197 -5.67 -18.76 23.20
N ASP A 198 -6.94 -18.46 22.87
CA ASP A 198 -8.04 -19.42 22.93
C ASP A 198 -8.21 -20.27 21.65
N ALA A 199 -7.31 -20.16 20.67
CA ALA A 199 -7.36 -20.98 19.48
C ALA A 199 -6.86 -22.41 19.80
N MET A 200 -7.78 -23.34 20.00
CA MET A 200 -7.45 -24.74 20.28
C MET A 200 -6.89 -25.50 19.06
N TRP A 201 -7.10 -25.01 17.84
CA TRP A 201 -6.65 -25.64 16.58
C TRP A 201 -6.31 -24.56 15.53
N GLY A 202 -5.26 -24.81 14.73
CA GLY A 202 -4.81 -23.92 13.65
C GLY A 202 -3.84 -22.84 14.11
N ASP A 203 -3.52 -21.89 13.21
CA ASP A 203 -2.63 -20.77 13.51
C ASP A 203 -3.33 -19.80 14.48
N PRO A 204 -2.80 -19.60 15.69
CA PRO A 204 -3.35 -18.68 16.68
C PRO A 204 -3.16 -17.22 16.29
N THR A 205 -2.37 -16.92 15.26
CA THR A 205 -2.11 -15.53 14.83
C THR A 205 -3.15 -15.04 13.83
N LYS A 206 -3.69 -13.84 14.07
CA LYS A 206 -4.62 -13.19 13.15
C LYS A 206 -4.18 -11.76 12.87
N PRO A 207 -4.31 -11.30 11.62
CA PRO A 207 -4.02 -9.92 11.29
C PRO A 207 -4.98 -8.97 12.02
N ILE A 208 -4.44 -7.84 12.41
CA ILE A 208 -5.18 -6.77 13.08
C ILE A 208 -6.08 -6.05 12.07
N GLY A 209 -7.20 -5.46 12.52
CA GLY A 209 -8.16 -4.78 11.63
C GLY A 209 -9.38 -5.62 11.28
N GLY A 210 -9.32 -6.94 11.50
CA GLY A 210 -10.47 -7.83 11.35
C GLY A 210 -11.04 -7.86 9.93
N HIS A 211 -12.36 -8.02 9.84
CA HIS A 211 -13.05 -8.16 8.55
C HIS A 211 -12.96 -6.93 7.66
N VAL A 212 -12.88 -5.70 8.20
CA VAL A 212 -12.83 -4.47 7.41
C VAL A 212 -11.61 -4.46 6.49
N LEU A 213 -10.43 -4.79 7.02
CA LEU A 213 -9.21 -4.84 6.22
C LEU A 213 -9.22 -6.07 5.29
N ALA A 214 -9.71 -7.22 5.78
CA ALA A 214 -9.81 -8.43 4.98
C ALA A 214 -10.68 -8.25 3.72
N HIS A 215 -11.79 -7.53 3.83
CA HIS A 215 -12.66 -7.25 2.69
C HIS A 215 -12.16 -6.11 1.79
N ALA A 216 -11.37 -5.19 2.34
CA ALA A 216 -10.80 -4.10 1.55
C ALA A 216 -9.61 -4.55 0.69
N SER A 217 -8.83 -5.53 1.17
CA SER A 217 -7.64 -6.00 0.46
C SER A 217 -7.99 -6.86 -0.76
N THR A 218 -7.30 -6.60 -1.86
CA THR A 218 -7.38 -7.43 -3.08
C THR A 218 -6.54 -8.69 -2.90
N PHE A 219 -5.34 -8.53 -2.30
CA PHE A 219 -4.41 -9.62 -1.96
C PHE A 219 -3.98 -9.51 -0.50
N ARG A 220 -3.68 -10.67 0.10
CA ARG A 220 -3.20 -10.77 1.48
C ARG A 220 -2.13 -11.83 1.59
#